data_ba9340466cc16831d29571708096897d
#
_entry.id   ba9340466cc16831d29571708096897d
#
_cell.length_a   1.000
_cell.length_b   1.000
_cell.length_c   1.000
_cell.angle_alpha   90.00
_cell.angle_beta   90.00
_cell.angle_gamma   90.00
#
_symmetry.space_group_name_H-M   'P 1'
#
loop_
_entity.id
_entity.type
_entity.pdbx_description
1 polymer ?
#
loop_
_entity_poly.entity_id
_entity_poly.type
_entity_poly.pdbx_seq_one_letter_code
_entity_poly.pdbx_strand_id
1 'polypeptide(L)'
;PLRGYAGFGTEGALHDAATTAQVRAALDHGGRIAGDIKMTPGEGEQQVLDGNLELELNSLAFIELLSSEVTNPGGRLSANYAIAGTLSAPRLDGTLNLDGFAAEIPAAGIKLKEGKVSLRANDAQRYVLEGSLNSGEGKLLISGEGGLAADAPMTISIKGEQFLAADIPAARVVISPD
;
A
#
# COMPACT_ATOMS: atom_id res chain seq x y z
N PRO A 1 9.30 -19.69 -4.11
CA PRO A 1 7.94 -20.14 -4.43
C PRO A 1 6.98 -19.70 -3.33
N LEU A 2 5.88 -19.10 -3.75
CA LEU A 2 4.76 -18.72 -2.87
C LEU A 2 4.12 -19.99 -2.30
N ARG A 3 4.13 -20.17 -0.98
CA ARG A 3 3.27 -21.13 -0.31
C ARG A 3 2.08 -20.37 0.26
N GLY A 4 0.99 -20.33 -0.49
CA GLY A 4 -0.28 -19.73 -0.06
C GLY A 4 -1.33 -20.79 0.20
N TYR A 5 -2.12 -20.62 1.25
CA TYR A 5 -3.37 -21.33 1.48
C TYR A 5 -4.50 -20.30 1.40
N ALA A 6 -5.36 -20.46 0.39
CA ALA A 6 -6.63 -19.76 0.35
C ALA A 6 -7.72 -20.77 0.77
N GLY A 7 -8.45 -20.47 1.83
CA GLY A 7 -9.58 -21.25 2.27
C GLY A 7 -10.88 -20.46 2.11
N PHE A 8 -11.86 -21.02 1.40
CA PHE A 8 -13.23 -20.52 1.38
C PHE A 8 -14.07 -21.48 2.21
N GLY A 9 -14.69 -20.97 3.27
CA GLY A 9 -15.65 -21.73 4.08
C GLY A 9 -17.03 -21.08 4.00
N THR A 10 -18.05 -21.86 3.66
CA THR A 10 -19.45 -21.46 3.82
C THR A 10 -20.06 -22.28 4.95
N GLU A 11 -20.40 -21.63 6.06
CA GLU A 11 -21.22 -22.26 7.11
C GLU A 11 -22.58 -21.57 7.17
N GLY A 12 -23.64 -22.30 6.98
CA GLY A 12 -25.01 -21.83 7.22
C GLY A 12 -26.09 -22.54 6.43
N ALA A 13 -27.28 -22.68 7.03
CA ALA A 13 -28.50 -23.08 6.37
C ALA A 13 -29.01 -21.97 5.44
N LEU A 14 -29.71 -22.32 4.39
CA LEU A 14 -30.07 -21.55 3.19
C LEU A 14 -30.76 -20.17 3.38
N HIS A 15 -30.83 -19.60 4.59
CA HIS A 15 -31.42 -18.28 4.84
C HIS A 15 -30.53 -17.31 5.64
N ASP A 16 -29.36 -17.77 6.13
CA ASP A 16 -28.49 -16.96 7.01
C ASP A 16 -26.99 -17.25 6.72
N ALA A 17 -26.65 -17.42 5.47
CA ALA A 17 -25.30 -17.83 5.09
C ALA A 17 -24.30 -16.65 5.18
N ALA A 18 -23.54 -16.60 6.28
CA ALA A 18 -22.33 -15.80 6.35
C ALA A 18 -21.26 -16.42 5.43
N THR A 19 -20.67 -15.62 4.54
CA THR A 19 -19.54 -16.05 3.74
C THR A 19 -18.26 -15.51 4.36
N THR A 20 -17.30 -16.38 4.65
CA THR A 20 -15.98 -15.96 5.16
C THR A 20 -14.90 -16.30 4.14
N ALA A 21 -14.12 -15.30 3.77
CA ALA A 21 -12.91 -15.47 2.96
C ALA A 21 -11.69 -15.27 3.86
N GLN A 22 -10.76 -16.22 3.84
CA GLN A 22 -9.50 -16.14 4.57
C GLN A 22 -8.35 -16.25 3.58
N VAL A 23 -7.37 -15.37 3.73
CA VAL A 23 -6.12 -15.39 2.97
C VAL A 23 -4.97 -15.46 3.97
N ARG A 24 -4.09 -16.44 3.79
CA ARG A 24 -2.84 -16.55 4.53
C ARG A 24 -1.75 -16.96 3.57
N ALA A 25 -0.69 -16.18 3.50
CA ALA A 25 0.48 -16.50 2.71
C ALA A 25 1.74 -16.15 3.49
N ALA A 26 2.70 -17.06 3.47
CA ALA A 26 4.06 -16.79 3.88
C ALA A 26 4.90 -16.63 2.60
N LEU A 27 5.70 -15.58 2.56
CA LEU A 27 6.54 -15.25 1.42
C LEU A 27 7.99 -15.61 1.74
N ASP A 28 8.74 -16.04 0.74
CA ASP A 28 10.19 -16.19 0.86
C ASP A 28 10.80 -14.83 1.25
N HIS A 29 11.84 -14.84 2.07
CA HIS A 29 12.47 -13.64 2.64
C HIS A 29 11.70 -12.95 3.78
N GLY A 30 10.82 -13.69 4.48
CA GLY A 30 10.23 -13.24 5.73
C GLY A 30 9.02 -12.31 5.58
N GLY A 31 8.27 -12.44 4.49
CA GLY A 31 6.99 -11.74 4.34
C GLY A 31 5.81 -12.57 4.83
N ARG A 32 4.75 -11.89 5.26
CA ARG A 32 3.49 -12.47 5.68
C ARG A 32 2.32 -11.65 5.17
N ILE A 33 1.32 -12.33 4.66
CA ILE A 33 0.01 -11.77 4.36
C ILE A 33 -1.00 -12.59 5.13
N ALA A 34 -1.84 -11.93 5.92
CA ALA A 34 -2.96 -12.54 6.61
C ALA A 34 -4.17 -11.63 6.50
N GLY A 35 -5.33 -12.20 6.29
CA GLY A 35 -6.58 -11.44 6.28
C GLY A 35 -7.76 -12.36 6.35
N ASP A 36 -8.82 -11.86 6.92
CA ASP A 36 -10.13 -12.48 6.91
C ASP A 36 -11.18 -11.41 6.61
N ILE A 37 -12.16 -11.77 5.81
CA ILE A 37 -13.32 -10.94 5.52
C ILE A 37 -14.55 -11.82 5.68
N LYS A 38 -15.44 -11.40 6.55
CA LYS A 38 -16.75 -11.99 6.77
C LYS A 38 -17.81 -11.11 6.14
N MET A 39 -18.65 -11.70 5.32
CA MET A 39 -19.83 -11.08 4.75
C MET A 39 -21.06 -11.71 5.40
N THR A 40 -21.93 -10.88 5.97
CA THR A 40 -23.19 -11.31 6.56
C THR A 40 -24.35 -10.58 5.90
N PRO A 41 -25.53 -11.23 5.75
CA PRO A 41 -26.72 -10.54 5.33
C PRO A 41 -27.04 -9.41 6.32
N GLY A 42 -27.35 -8.23 5.78
CA GLY A 42 -27.81 -7.07 6.52
C GLY A 42 -29.29 -6.79 6.25
N GLU A 43 -29.75 -5.61 6.55
CA GLU A 43 -31.12 -5.20 6.26
C GLU A 43 -31.34 -5.03 4.74
N GLY A 44 -32.39 -5.66 4.21
CA GLY A 44 -32.69 -5.68 2.78
C GLY A 44 -31.70 -6.56 2.00
N GLU A 45 -31.22 -6.06 0.84
CA GLU A 45 -30.22 -6.76 0.01
C GLU A 45 -28.77 -6.37 0.34
N GLN A 46 -28.54 -5.65 1.45
CA GLN A 46 -27.20 -5.22 1.83
C GLN A 46 -26.41 -6.37 2.45
N GLN A 47 -25.11 -6.39 2.17
CA GLN A 47 -24.17 -7.29 2.81
C GLN A 47 -23.24 -6.48 3.71
N VAL A 48 -23.18 -6.87 4.98
CA VAL A 48 -22.30 -6.27 5.98
C VAL A 48 -20.94 -6.93 5.90
N LEU A 49 -19.90 -6.11 5.89
CA LEU A 49 -18.50 -6.51 5.88
C LEU A 49 -17.92 -6.35 7.29
N ASP A 50 -17.16 -7.33 7.72
CA ASP A 50 -16.33 -7.30 8.91
C ASP A 50 -15.06 -8.11 8.65
N GLY A 51 -13.89 -7.56 9.00
CA GLY A 51 -12.64 -8.26 8.72
C GLY A 51 -11.40 -7.46 9.03
N ASN A 52 -10.26 -8.09 8.77
CA ASN A 52 -8.96 -7.47 8.93
C ASN A 52 -8.02 -7.89 7.80
N LEU A 53 -7.00 -7.07 7.56
CA LEU A 53 -5.90 -7.32 6.64
C LEU A 53 -4.59 -6.93 7.31
N GLU A 54 -3.68 -7.90 7.42
CA GLU A 54 -2.31 -7.70 7.86
C GLU A 54 -1.34 -8.03 6.72
N LEU A 55 -0.38 -7.15 6.48
CA LEU A 55 0.68 -7.34 5.51
C LEU A 55 2.01 -6.98 6.15
N GLU A 56 2.98 -7.85 6.05
CA GLU A 56 4.37 -7.59 6.40
C GLU A 56 5.28 -8.09 5.28
N LEU A 57 6.03 -7.22 4.65
CA LEU A 57 7.05 -7.55 3.66
C LEU A 57 8.39 -6.99 4.14
N ASN A 58 9.31 -7.87 4.48
CA ASN A 58 10.65 -7.51 4.92
C ASN A 58 11.65 -7.35 3.77
N SER A 59 11.21 -7.61 2.54
CA SER A 59 11.99 -7.43 1.32
C SER A 59 11.07 -6.95 0.21
N LEU A 60 11.55 -5.99 -0.55
CA LEU A 60 10.88 -5.45 -1.72
C LEU A 60 11.46 -5.98 -3.04
N ALA A 61 12.25 -7.04 -3.00
CA ALA A 61 12.90 -7.63 -4.18
C ALA A 61 11.89 -8.03 -5.30
N PHE A 62 10.63 -8.24 -4.97
CA PHE A 62 9.58 -8.50 -5.96
C PHE A 62 9.38 -7.34 -6.95
N ILE A 63 9.79 -6.11 -6.59
CA ILE A 63 9.70 -4.94 -7.47
C ILE A 63 10.54 -5.14 -8.74
N GLU A 64 11.67 -5.85 -8.65
CA GLU A 64 12.50 -6.19 -9.84
C GLU A 64 11.75 -7.09 -10.83
N LEU A 65 10.77 -7.87 -10.35
CA LEU A 65 9.94 -8.70 -11.23
C LEU A 65 8.86 -7.88 -11.96
N LEU A 66 8.49 -6.71 -11.40
CA LEU A 66 7.47 -5.82 -11.94
C LEU A 66 8.08 -4.74 -12.86
N SER A 67 9.34 -4.37 -12.61
CA SER A 67 10.02 -3.33 -13.39
C SER A 67 11.50 -3.65 -13.52
N SER A 68 11.95 -3.84 -14.75
CA SER A 68 13.38 -4.04 -15.08
C SER A 68 14.22 -2.76 -14.96
N GLU A 69 13.57 -1.62 -14.78
CA GLU A 69 14.24 -0.32 -14.63
C GLU A 69 14.67 -0.04 -13.18
N VAL A 70 14.10 -0.76 -12.23
CA VAL A 70 14.40 -0.63 -10.80
C VAL A 70 15.25 -1.81 -10.36
N THR A 71 16.41 -1.52 -9.79
CA THR A 71 17.34 -2.54 -9.29
C THR A 71 17.64 -2.32 -7.80
N ASN A 72 17.99 -3.40 -7.10
CA ASN A 72 18.30 -3.40 -5.67
C ASN A 72 17.23 -2.74 -4.78
N PRO A 73 15.94 -3.03 -4.98
CA PRO A 73 14.88 -2.45 -4.13
C PRO A 73 14.98 -3.01 -2.72
N GLY A 74 15.17 -2.12 -1.76
CA GLY A 74 15.20 -2.42 -0.33
C GLY A 74 14.12 -1.67 0.41
N GLY A 75 13.87 -2.07 1.65
CA GLY A 75 12.88 -1.48 2.54
C GLY A 75 11.93 -2.52 3.11
N ARG A 76 11.03 -2.05 3.97
CA ARG A 76 9.99 -2.85 4.61
C ARG A 76 8.64 -2.22 4.34
N LEU A 77 7.66 -3.03 3.96
CA LEU A 77 6.27 -2.63 3.82
C LEU A 77 5.44 -3.36 4.88
N SER A 78 4.65 -2.60 5.64
CA SER A 78 3.68 -3.13 6.59
C SER A 78 2.32 -2.48 6.38
N ALA A 79 1.25 -3.24 6.56
CA ALA A 79 -0.10 -2.71 6.58
C ALA A 79 -0.94 -3.46 7.60
N ASN A 80 -1.84 -2.73 8.23
CA ASN A 80 -2.85 -3.28 9.13
C ASN A 80 -4.13 -2.47 8.95
N TYR A 81 -5.17 -3.13 8.45
CA TYR A 81 -6.47 -2.51 8.21
C TYR A 81 -7.59 -3.35 8.81
N ALA A 82 -8.47 -2.69 9.56
CA ALA A 82 -9.80 -3.18 9.86
C ALA A 82 -10.77 -2.79 8.73
N ILE A 83 -11.60 -3.73 8.35
CA ILE A 83 -12.60 -3.59 7.29
C ILE A 83 -13.97 -3.72 7.94
N ALA A 84 -14.86 -2.77 7.71
CA ALA A 84 -16.21 -2.77 8.25
C ALA A 84 -17.19 -2.12 7.25
N GLY A 85 -18.46 -1.99 7.64
CA GLY A 85 -19.49 -1.31 6.84
C GLY A 85 -20.27 -2.25 5.96
N THR A 86 -20.64 -1.82 4.75
CA THR A 86 -21.35 -2.64 3.78
C THR A 86 -20.59 -2.75 2.47
N LEU A 87 -20.95 -3.71 1.61
CA LEU A 87 -20.32 -3.87 0.31
C LEU A 87 -20.44 -2.60 -0.57
N SER A 88 -21.54 -1.84 -0.42
CA SER A 88 -21.77 -0.58 -1.14
C SER A 88 -21.09 0.63 -0.49
N ALA A 89 -20.78 0.56 0.81
CA ALA A 89 -20.12 1.61 1.57
C ALA A 89 -19.10 0.99 2.56
N PRO A 90 -17.98 0.45 2.07
CA PRO A 90 -16.95 -0.13 2.92
C PRO A 90 -16.24 0.95 3.72
N ARG A 91 -15.91 0.64 4.95
CA ARG A 91 -15.09 1.47 5.83
C ARG A 91 -13.77 0.77 6.10
N LEU A 92 -12.70 1.53 6.00
CA LEU A 92 -11.34 1.07 6.28
C LEU A 92 -10.78 1.92 7.41
N ASP A 93 -10.21 1.27 8.41
CA ASP A 93 -9.45 1.92 9.48
C ASP A 93 -8.10 1.23 9.63
N GLY A 94 -7.03 2.00 9.56
CA GLY A 94 -5.70 1.42 9.67
C GLY A 94 -4.62 2.18 8.96
N THR A 95 -3.47 1.53 8.83
CA THR A 95 -2.25 2.13 8.29
C THR A 95 -1.54 1.20 7.32
N LEU A 96 -0.89 1.82 6.32
CA LEU A 96 0.17 1.20 5.52
C LEU A 96 1.43 2.04 5.69
N ASN A 97 2.56 1.39 5.97
CA ASN A 97 3.84 2.05 6.12
C ASN A 97 4.88 1.37 5.24
N LEU A 98 5.60 2.18 4.50
CA LEU A 98 6.82 1.82 3.79
C LEU A 98 7.98 2.53 4.49
N ASP A 99 8.95 1.77 4.96
CA ASP A 99 10.11 2.29 5.69
C ASP A 99 11.42 1.87 5.02
N GLY A 100 12.35 2.83 4.96
CA GLY A 100 13.69 2.61 4.48
C GLY A 100 13.76 2.20 3.01
N PHE A 101 12.81 2.64 2.18
CA PHE A 101 12.84 2.35 0.75
C PHE A 101 14.12 2.88 0.13
N ALA A 102 14.80 2.01 -0.58
CA ALA A 102 15.96 2.33 -1.39
C ALA A 102 15.85 1.59 -2.72
N ALA A 103 16.35 2.17 -3.79
CA ALA A 103 16.41 1.52 -5.10
C ALA A 103 17.40 2.26 -5.99
N GLU A 104 17.88 1.59 -7.02
CA GLU A 104 18.67 2.20 -8.09
C GLU A 104 17.84 2.22 -9.36
N ILE A 105 17.97 3.30 -10.13
CA ILE A 105 17.40 3.45 -11.47
C ILE A 105 18.54 3.71 -12.43
N PRO A 106 19.20 2.65 -12.95
CA PRO A 106 20.41 2.77 -13.76
C PRO A 106 20.19 3.60 -15.03
N ALA A 107 19.02 3.50 -15.65
CA ALA A 107 18.66 4.28 -16.84
C ALA A 107 18.67 5.79 -16.58
N ALA A 108 18.37 6.23 -15.36
CA ALA A 108 18.44 7.62 -14.94
C ALA A 108 19.73 7.97 -14.18
N GLY A 109 20.58 6.97 -13.87
CA GLY A 109 21.81 7.18 -13.11
C GLY A 109 21.61 7.59 -11.66
N ILE A 110 20.45 7.30 -11.06
CA ILE A 110 20.10 7.77 -9.71
C ILE A 110 19.95 6.63 -8.71
N LYS A 111 20.18 6.99 -7.45
CA LYS A 111 19.96 6.13 -6.30
C LYS A 111 18.98 6.79 -5.35
N LEU A 112 17.87 6.13 -5.14
CA LEU A 112 16.84 6.51 -4.18
C LEU A 112 17.20 5.95 -2.82
N LYS A 113 17.01 6.72 -1.75
CA LYS A 113 17.37 6.36 -0.39
C LYS A 113 16.36 6.88 0.62
N GLU A 114 16.32 6.19 1.77
CA GLU A 114 15.58 6.62 2.96
C GLU A 114 14.11 6.95 2.68
N GLY A 115 13.54 6.29 1.66
CA GLY A 115 12.15 6.47 1.30
C GLY A 115 11.23 6.01 2.44
N LYS A 116 10.23 6.82 2.72
CA LYS A 116 9.17 6.53 3.69
C LYS A 116 7.84 6.94 3.11
N VAL A 117 6.84 6.11 3.33
CA VAL A 117 5.45 6.42 3.00
C VAL A 117 4.57 5.93 4.15
N SER A 118 3.66 6.75 4.58
CA SER A 118 2.60 6.39 5.51
C SER A 118 1.25 6.75 4.90
N LEU A 119 0.38 5.77 4.78
CA LEU A 119 -1.01 5.95 4.39
C LEU A 119 -1.90 5.54 5.55
N ARG A 120 -2.67 6.48 6.08
CA ARG A 120 -3.64 6.24 7.14
C ARG A 120 -5.05 6.42 6.61
N ALA A 121 -5.89 5.43 6.78
CA ALA A 121 -7.31 5.53 6.57
C ALA A 121 -8.02 5.50 7.93
N ASN A 122 -9.17 6.16 8.05
CA ASN A 122 -9.98 6.18 9.25
C ASN A 122 -11.44 5.84 8.96
N ASP A 123 -12.18 5.56 10.00
CA ASP A 123 -13.59 5.19 9.97
C ASP A 123 -14.51 6.28 9.37
N ALA A 124 -14.04 7.54 9.30
CA ALA A 124 -14.71 8.62 8.60
C ALA A 124 -14.54 8.59 7.07
N GLN A 125 -14.08 7.48 6.52
CA GLN A 125 -13.81 7.27 5.08
C GLN A 125 -12.84 8.29 4.48
N ARG A 126 -11.87 8.72 5.26
CA ARG A 126 -10.79 9.62 4.82
C ARG A 126 -9.45 8.93 4.93
N TYR A 127 -8.56 9.30 4.04
CA TYR A 127 -7.17 8.90 4.12
C TYR A 127 -6.24 10.11 4.15
N VAL A 128 -5.09 9.92 4.77
CA VAL A 128 -3.95 10.86 4.78
C VAL A 128 -2.72 10.10 4.30
N LEU A 129 -2.06 10.65 3.31
CA LEU A 129 -0.80 10.17 2.74
C LEU A 129 0.31 11.13 3.13
N GLU A 130 1.39 10.59 3.67
CA GLU A 130 2.64 11.31 3.92
C GLU A 130 3.80 10.48 3.38
N GLY A 131 4.76 11.12 2.74
CA GLY A 131 5.91 10.42 2.20
C GLY A 131 7.13 11.32 2.06
N SER A 132 8.29 10.69 2.04
CA SER A 132 9.56 11.35 1.75
C SER A 132 10.50 10.41 1.02
N LEU A 133 11.37 10.96 0.18
CA LEU A 133 12.33 10.22 -0.61
C LEU A 133 13.56 11.07 -0.84
N ASN A 134 14.75 10.51 -0.70
CA ASN A 134 16.01 11.20 -0.96
C ASN A 134 16.63 10.70 -2.28
N SER A 135 17.20 11.64 -3.04
CA SER A 135 18.00 11.34 -4.22
C SER A 135 19.12 12.37 -4.38
N GLY A 136 20.35 11.92 -4.56
CA GLY A 136 21.52 12.78 -4.49
C GLY A 136 21.66 13.39 -3.09
N GLU A 137 21.73 14.72 -3.04
CA GLU A 137 21.75 15.51 -1.80
C GLU A 137 20.36 16.07 -1.45
N GLY A 138 19.38 15.87 -2.33
CA GLY A 138 18.06 16.46 -2.21
C GLY A 138 17.00 15.50 -1.70
N LYS A 139 15.87 16.10 -1.36
CA LYS A 139 14.71 15.43 -0.76
C LYS A 139 13.42 15.78 -1.47
N LEU A 140 12.55 14.81 -1.59
CA LEU A 140 11.16 14.97 -2.02
C LEU A 140 10.23 14.69 -0.84
N LEU A 141 9.22 15.53 -0.67
CA LEU A 141 8.13 15.33 0.29
C LEU A 141 6.83 15.19 -0.50
N ILE A 142 6.02 14.24 -0.10
CA ILE A 142 4.72 13.97 -0.69
C ILE A 142 3.70 14.02 0.45
N SER A 143 2.62 14.74 0.26
CA SER A 143 1.48 14.71 1.16
C SER A 143 0.19 14.66 0.36
N GLY A 144 -0.83 14.04 0.91
CA GLY A 144 -2.12 13.95 0.26
C GLY A 144 -3.22 13.63 1.26
N GLU A 145 -4.41 14.04 0.92
CA GLU A 145 -5.61 13.70 1.66
C GLU A 145 -6.80 13.54 0.70
N GLY A 146 -7.75 12.74 1.10
CA GLY A 146 -8.95 12.52 0.30
C GLY A 146 -9.97 11.63 0.98
N GLY A 147 -11.07 11.39 0.29
CA GLY A 147 -12.06 10.41 0.71
C GLY A 147 -11.84 9.04 0.04
N LEU A 148 -12.37 7.99 0.64
CA LEU A 148 -12.31 6.62 0.09
C LEU A 148 -13.40 6.34 -0.95
N ALA A 149 -14.43 7.20 -1.06
CA ALA A 149 -15.44 7.07 -2.09
C ALA A 149 -14.85 7.39 -3.48
N ALA A 150 -15.36 6.71 -4.52
CA ALA A 150 -14.81 6.82 -5.87
C ALA A 150 -14.88 8.23 -6.48
N ASP A 151 -15.81 9.06 -6.03
CA ASP A 151 -16.05 10.44 -6.44
C ASP A 151 -15.54 11.48 -5.43
N ALA A 152 -14.88 11.04 -4.35
CA ALA A 152 -14.38 11.93 -3.33
C ALA A 152 -13.20 12.78 -3.86
N PRO A 153 -13.15 14.05 -3.48
CA PRO A 153 -12.02 14.90 -3.86
C PRO A 153 -10.72 14.40 -3.23
N MET A 154 -9.65 14.47 -4.00
CA MET A 154 -8.31 14.12 -3.59
C MET A 154 -7.37 15.32 -3.83
N THR A 155 -6.55 15.62 -2.83
CA THR A 155 -5.49 16.62 -2.93
C THR A 155 -4.14 15.92 -2.76
N ILE A 156 -3.20 16.19 -3.66
CA ILE A 156 -1.81 15.72 -3.54
C ILE A 156 -0.90 16.93 -3.69
N SER A 157 0.06 17.07 -2.81
CA SER A 157 1.12 18.07 -2.84
C SER A 157 2.47 17.35 -2.88
N ILE A 158 3.36 17.83 -3.75
CA ILE A 158 4.73 17.33 -3.88
C ILE A 158 5.64 18.54 -3.72
N LYS A 159 6.52 18.48 -2.73
CA LYS A 159 7.53 19.52 -2.48
C LYS A 159 8.91 18.89 -2.49
N GLY A 160 9.88 19.61 -3.02
CA GLY A 160 11.23 19.08 -3.08
C GLY A 160 12.30 20.17 -3.09
N GLU A 161 13.46 19.78 -2.59
CA GLU A 161 14.65 20.61 -2.62
C GLU A 161 15.79 19.80 -3.22
N GLN A 162 16.40 20.31 -4.30
CA GLN A 162 17.59 19.76 -4.96
C GLN A 162 17.51 18.24 -5.25
N PHE A 163 16.30 17.71 -5.49
CA PHE A 163 16.11 16.29 -5.75
C PHE A 163 16.73 15.92 -7.10
N LEU A 164 17.66 14.98 -7.08
CA LEU A 164 18.33 14.47 -8.28
C LEU A 164 17.38 13.54 -9.03
N ALA A 165 16.86 13.99 -10.15
CA ALA A 165 15.92 13.24 -10.99
C ALA A 165 16.61 12.45 -12.11
N ALA A 166 17.79 12.90 -12.56
CA ALA A 166 18.64 12.17 -13.48
C ALA A 166 20.11 12.60 -13.36
N ASP A 167 21.02 11.63 -13.50
CA ASP A 167 22.48 11.87 -13.57
C ASP A 167 23.09 10.89 -14.57
N ILE A 168 22.96 11.22 -15.84
CA ILE A 168 23.48 10.43 -16.97
C ILE A 168 24.54 11.24 -17.73
N PRO A 169 25.44 10.59 -18.53
CA PRO A 169 26.49 11.30 -19.23
C PRO A 169 26.02 12.47 -20.12
N ALA A 170 24.77 12.40 -20.58
CA ALA A 170 24.19 13.44 -21.44
C ALA A 170 23.49 14.58 -20.66
N ALA A 171 23.08 14.35 -19.41
CA ALA A 171 22.32 15.34 -18.63
C ALA A 171 22.31 15.06 -17.13
N ARG A 172 22.39 16.10 -16.32
CA ARG A 172 22.08 16.08 -14.90
C ARG A 172 20.86 16.92 -14.64
N VAL A 173 19.82 16.34 -14.05
CA VAL A 173 18.55 17.01 -13.78
C VAL A 173 18.30 17.04 -12.29
N VAL A 174 18.17 18.24 -11.73
CA VAL A 174 17.81 18.50 -10.34
C VAL A 174 16.51 19.27 -10.34
N ILE A 175 15.56 18.84 -9.53
CA ILE A 175 14.24 19.45 -9.42
C ILE A 175 13.98 19.95 -8.00
N SER A 176 13.23 21.06 -7.92
CA SER A 176 12.73 21.62 -6.67
C SER A 176 11.27 21.99 -6.85
N PRO A 177 10.35 21.00 -6.85
CA PRO A 177 8.93 21.28 -6.97
C PRO A 177 8.39 21.95 -5.70
N ASP A 178 7.43 22.83 -5.88
CA ASP A 178 6.70 23.57 -4.82
C ASP A 178 5.28 23.03 -4.62
#